data_c6f759139e2edf6844d3e8d7a61c2911
#
_entry.id   c6f759139e2edf6844d3e8d7a61c2911
#
_cell.length_a   1.000
_cell.length_b   1.000
_cell.length_c   1.000
_cell.angle_alpha   90.00
_cell.angle_beta   90.00
_cell.angle_gamma   90.00
#
_symmetry.space_group_name_H-M   'P 1'
#
loop_
_entity.id
_entity.type
_entity.pdbx_description
1 polymer ?
#
loop_
_entity_poly.entity_id
_entity_poly.type
_entity_poly.pdbx_seq_one_letter_code
_entity_poly.pdbx_strand_id
1 'polypeptide(L)'
;MKKALLIISIFIFSGHYQSQVAISKSPNNTGAILDFATGTTNGIILSAVTTLPASPANGTFVVDKSDLRVKMRQNNTWVNMSSPGDLSKVAQNSSSEVGNGVIIGSNTSSANGVLVLEATDKALVLPRIASPQTNVRSPYPGMICYDTTSKSVAVFDGKVWNFWR
;
A
#
# COMPACT_ATOMS: atom_id res chain seq x y z
N MET A 1 -1.36 39.75 -34.79
CA MET A 1 -0.62 39.79 -33.51
C MET A 1 -1.48 39.33 -32.32
N LYS A 2 -2.73 39.80 -32.10
CA LYS A 2 -3.57 39.40 -30.95
C LYS A 2 -3.88 37.89 -30.87
N LYS A 3 -4.06 37.20 -32.04
CA LYS A 3 -4.34 35.75 -32.09
C LYS A 3 -3.12 34.88 -31.76
N ALA A 4 -1.88 35.32 -32.07
CA ALA A 4 -0.66 34.61 -31.73
C ALA A 4 -0.37 34.68 -30.22
N LEU A 5 -0.71 35.80 -29.57
CA LEU A 5 -0.55 35.96 -28.11
C LEU A 5 -1.46 35.02 -27.32
N LEU A 6 -2.68 34.74 -27.84
CA LEU A 6 -3.62 33.82 -27.20
C LEU A 6 -3.14 32.37 -27.25
N ILE A 7 -2.52 31.93 -28.35
CA ILE A 7 -1.97 30.58 -28.51
C ILE A 7 -0.78 30.36 -27.58
N ILE A 8 0.10 31.35 -27.43
CA ILE A 8 1.25 31.27 -26.49
C ILE A 8 0.77 31.18 -25.03
N SER A 9 -0.31 31.91 -24.68
CA SER A 9 -0.89 31.85 -23.33
C SER A 9 -1.43 30.45 -22.95
N ILE A 10 -1.95 29.68 -23.91
CA ILE A 10 -2.48 28.32 -23.66
C ILE A 10 -1.33 27.33 -23.41
N PHE A 11 -0.17 27.50 -24.05
CA PHE A 11 0.99 26.62 -23.84
C PHE A 11 1.71 26.81 -22.49
N ILE A 12 1.54 27.97 -21.84
CA ILE A 12 2.18 28.27 -20.54
C ILE A 12 1.43 27.60 -19.37
N PHE A 13 0.18 27.16 -19.59
CA PHE A 13 -0.66 26.49 -18.57
C PHE A 13 -0.64 24.95 -18.63
N SER A 14 0.22 24.31 -19.42
CA SER A 14 0.44 22.87 -19.34
C SER A 14 1.24 22.51 -18.09
N GLY A 15 0.62 22.63 -16.92
CA GLY A 15 1.17 22.16 -15.66
C GLY A 15 1.34 20.65 -15.71
N HIS A 16 2.54 20.16 -15.41
CA HIS A 16 2.78 18.73 -15.20
C HIS A 16 2.07 18.31 -13.91
N TYR A 17 0.91 17.67 -14.02
CA TYR A 17 0.23 17.09 -12.87
C TYR A 17 0.99 15.85 -12.42
N GLN A 18 1.64 15.94 -11.27
CA GLN A 18 2.30 14.82 -10.61
C GLN A 18 1.23 13.95 -9.94
N SER A 19 1.04 12.73 -10.42
CA SER A 19 0.12 11.76 -9.81
C SER A 19 0.75 11.13 -8.56
N GLN A 20 0.96 11.95 -7.53
CA GLN A 20 1.46 11.51 -6.22
C GLN A 20 0.36 11.66 -5.18
N VAL A 21 0.18 10.64 -4.35
CA VAL A 21 -0.72 10.69 -3.20
C VAL A 21 0.11 10.77 -1.91
N ALA A 22 -0.13 11.80 -1.12
CA ALA A 22 0.48 11.97 0.19
C ALA A 22 -0.62 11.94 1.26
N ILE A 23 -0.46 11.09 2.26
CA ILE A 23 -1.43 10.92 3.35
C ILE A 23 -0.90 11.63 4.59
N SER A 24 -1.68 12.62 5.09
CA SER A 24 -1.35 13.44 6.25
C SER A 24 -0.06 14.26 6.11
N LYS A 25 0.34 14.59 4.89
CA LYS A 25 1.49 15.46 4.57
C LYS A 25 1.29 16.12 3.20
N SER A 26 2.04 17.18 2.91
CA SER A 26 2.11 17.73 1.55
C SER A 26 2.90 16.80 0.63
N PRO A 27 2.52 16.64 -0.64
CA PRO A 27 3.29 15.90 -1.63
C PRO A 27 4.70 16.49 -1.76
N ASN A 28 5.70 15.63 -1.89
CA ASN A 28 7.07 16.03 -2.19
C ASN A 28 7.66 15.14 -3.29
N ASN A 29 8.61 15.66 -4.06
CA ASN A 29 9.24 14.97 -5.18
C ASN A 29 10.29 13.94 -4.72
N THR A 30 9.90 12.97 -3.89
CA THR A 30 10.83 11.99 -3.30
C THR A 30 10.82 10.63 -4.02
N GLY A 31 10.30 10.54 -5.24
CA GLY A 31 10.20 9.27 -5.98
C GLY A 31 9.12 8.34 -5.44
N ALA A 32 8.25 8.80 -4.54
CA ALA A 32 7.13 8.04 -4.03
C ALA A 32 5.86 8.32 -4.87
N ILE A 33 5.10 7.28 -5.20
CA ILE A 33 3.75 7.40 -5.76
C ILE A 33 2.69 7.51 -4.65
N LEU A 34 2.92 6.82 -3.54
CA LEU A 34 2.13 6.89 -2.31
C LEU A 34 3.09 7.02 -1.12
N ASP A 35 2.92 8.05 -0.30
CA ASP A 35 3.77 8.35 0.85
C ASP A 35 2.91 8.82 2.05
N PHE A 36 3.46 8.69 3.25
CA PHE A 36 2.79 8.97 4.52
C PHE A 36 3.57 9.97 5.36
N ALA A 37 2.87 10.69 6.23
CA ALA A 37 3.51 11.59 7.20
C ALA A 37 4.52 10.85 8.10
N THR A 38 5.56 11.54 8.52
CA THR A 38 6.49 11.04 9.55
C THR A 38 5.85 11.11 10.93
N GLY A 39 6.27 10.24 11.85
CA GLY A 39 5.76 10.21 13.22
C GLY A 39 4.37 9.60 13.38
N THR A 40 3.81 9.00 12.32
CA THR A 40 2.57 8.22 12.43
C THR A 40 2.81 6.92 13.21
N THR A 41 1.79 6.47 13.93
CA THR A 41 1.71 5.11 14.52
C THR A 41 0.71 4.23 13.77
N ASN A 42 0.15 4.73 12.65
CA ASN A 42 -0.80 4.01 11.82
C ASN A 42 -0.07 3.39 10.63
N GLY A 43 -0.26 2.08 10.43
CA GLY A 43 0.21 1.34 9.26
C GLY A 43 -0.87 1.27 8.17
N ILE A 44 -0.53 0.60 7.07
CA ILE A 44 -1.52 0.18 6.07
C ILE A 44 -2.14 -1.14 6.55
N ILE A 45 -3.46 -1.28 6.46
CA ILE A 45 -4.15 -2.55 6.74
C ILE A 45 -4.34 -3.28 5.42
N LEU A 46 -3.80 -4.48 5.33
CA LEU A 46 -3.90 -5.33 4.14
C LEU A 46 -5.28 -5.98 4.06
N SER A 47 -5.72 -6.28 2.85
CA SER A 47 -6.96 -7.02 2.61
C SER A 47 -6.88 -8.43 3.19
N ALA A 48 -7.93 -8.84 3.93
CA ALA A 48 -8.05 -10.19 4.47
C ALA A 48 -8.98 -11.02 3.58
N VAL A 49 -8.45 -12.10 3.00
CA VAL A 49 -9.16 -12.94 2.05
C VAL A 49 -9.33 -14.36 2.58
N THR A 50 -10.43 -15.03 2.24
CA THR A 50 -10.66 -16.45 2.55
C THR A 50 -10.13 -17.37 1.46
N THR A 51 -10.03 -16.85 0.25
CA THR A 51 -9.48 -17.55 -0.92
C THR A 51 -8.46 -16.64 -1.57
N LEU A 52 -7.27 -17.15 -1.80
CA LEU A 52 -6.21 -16.38 -2.46
C LEU A 52 -6.62 -16.04 -3.90
N PRO A 53 -6.30 -14.81 -4.39
CA PRO A 53 -6.52 -14.45 -5.79
C PRO A 53 -5.92 -15.47 -6.75
N ALA A 54 -6.65 -15.83 -7.80
CA ALA A 54 -6.23 -16.86 -8.76
C ALA A 54 -5.05 -16.40 -9.65
N SER A 55 -5.00 -15.13 -10.00
CA SER A 55 -3.97 -14.56 -10.90
C SER A 55 -3.41 -13.25 -10.33
N PRO A 56 -2.76 -13.29 -9.16
CA PRO A 56 -2.23 -12.10 -8.54
C PRO A 56 -0.94 -11.65 -9.22
N ALA A 57 -0.74 -10.34 -9.34
CA ALA A 57 0.55 -9.78 -9.76
C ALA A 57 1.61 -10.00 -8.67
N ASN A 58 2.90 -10.09 -9.07
CA ASN A 58 4.00 -10.03 -8.09
C ASN A 58 3.96 -8.68 -7.34
N GLY A 59 4.27 -8.69 -6.05
CA GLY A 59 4.12 -7.53 -5.17
C GLY A 59 2.73 -7.43 -4.52
N THR A 60 1.80 -8.35 -4.77
CA THR A 60 0.52 -8.40 -4.06
C THR A 60 0.72 -8.87 -2.62
N PHE A 61 0.11 -8.15 -1.67
CA PHE A 61 0.08 -8.50 -0.25
C PHE A 61 -1.36 -8.80 0.19
N VAL A 62 -1.53 -9.82 1.00
CA VAL A 62 -2.83 -10.21 1.59
C VAL A 62 -2.67 -10.78 3.00
N VAL A 63 -3.75 -10.77 3.75
CA VAL A 63 -3.91 -11.61 4.94
C VAL A 63 -4.75 -12.83 4.52
N ASP A 64 -4.16 -14.02 4.55
CA ASP A 64 -4.87 -15.25 4.23
C ASP A 64 -5.55 -15.80 5.48
N LYS A 65 -6.89 -15.80 5.48
CA LYS A 65 -7.71 -16.29 6.60
C LYS A 65 -7.75 -17.81 6.67
N SER A 66 -7.35 -18.52 5.61
CA SER A 66 -7.38 -19.98 5.59
C SER A 66 -6.27 -20.62 6.43
N ASP A 67 -5.09 -19.95 6.49
CA ASP A 67 -3.94 -20.42 7.27
C ASP A 67 -3.45 -19.38 8.30
N LEU A 68 -4.18 -18.23 8.44
CA LEU A 68 -3.95 -17.19 9.44
C LEU A 68 -2.62 -16.46 9.26
N ARG A 69 -2.16 -16.26 8.00
CA ARG A 69 -0.84 -15.68 7.70
C ARG A 69 -0.93 -14.42 6.85
N VAL A 70 0.03 -13.53 7.06
CA VAL A 70 0.33 -12.47 6.09
C VAL A 70 1.18 -13.05 4.98
N LYS A 71 0.83 -12.79 3.72
CA LYS A 71 1.50 -13.32 2.53
C LYS A 71 1.84 -12.23 1.52
N MET A 72 2.90 -12.48 0.77
CA MET A 72 3.32 -11.67 -0.37
C MET A 72 3.46 -12.56 -1.61
N ARG A 73 3.05 -12.06 -2.78
CA ARG A 73 3.30 -12.72 -4.06
C ARG A 73 4.68 -12.32 -4.57
N GLN A 74 5.57 -13.31 -4.73
CA GLN A 74 6.94 -13.12 -5.21
C GLN A 74 7.29 -14.25 -6.18
N ASN A 75 7.84 -13.91 -7.35
CA ASN A 75 8.23 -14.88 -8.36
C ASN A 75 7.10 -15.89 -8.69
N ASN A 76 5.89 -15.40 -8.85
CA ASN A 76 4.68 -16.18 -9.10
C ASN A 76 4.36 -17.24 -8.01
N THR A 77 4.86 -17.03 -6.78
CA THR A 77 4.64 -17.92 -5.64
C THR A 77 4.20 -17.10 -4.43
N TRP A 78 3.30 -17.64 -3.60
CA TRP A 78 2.94 -17.03 -2.32
C TRP A 78 4.00 -17.34 -1.27
N VAL A 79 4.58 -16.29 -0.68
CA VAL A 79 5.56 -16.37 0.38
C VAL A 79 4.93 -15.92 1.70
N ASN A 80 5.09 -16.72 2.75
CA ASN A 80 4.60 -16.37 4.07
C ASN A 80 5.49 -15.32 4.71
N MET A 81 4.93 -14.20 5.10
CA MET A 81 5.62 -13.12 5.83
C MET A 81 5.47 -13.23 7.35
N SER A 82 4.59 -14.12 7.81
CA SER A 82 4.37 -14.38 9.24
C SER A 82 4.15 -15.85 9.52
N SER A 83 4.25 -16.24 10.79
CA SER A 83 3.68 -17.46 11.34
C SER A 83 2.15 -17.34 11.40
N PRO A 84 1.40 -18.45 11.69
CA PRO A 84 -0.03 -18.35 11.91
C PRO A 84 -0.36 -17.43 13.09
N GLY A 85 -1.12 -16.37 12.82
CA GLY A 85 -1.47 -15.33 13.76
C GLY A 85 -2.83 -15.52 14.43
N ASP A 86 -3.44 -14.39 14.84
CA ASP A 86 -4.80 -14.32 15.37
C ASP A 86 -5.61 -13.30 14.54
N LEU A 87 -6.55 -13.80 13.74
CA LEU A 87 -7.42 -13.00 12.89
C LEU A 87 -8.83 -12.83 13.47
N SER A 88 -9.05 -13.13 14.76
CA SER A 88 -10.36 -13.01 15.43
C SER A 88 -10.92 -11.58 15.39
N LYS A 89 -10.05 -10.58 15.36
CA LYS A 89 -10.41 -9.14 15.26
C LYS A 89 -10.70 -8.70 13.81
N VAL A 90 -10.41 -9.52 12.81
CA VAL A 90 -10.64 -9.15 11.41
C VAL A 90 -12.12 -9.26 11.11
N ALA A 91 -12.76 -8.10 10.90
CA ALA A 91 -14.16 -8.06 10.48
C ALA A 91 -14.34 -8.77 9.15
N GLN A 92 -15.37 -9.62 9.05
CA GLN A 92 -15.73 -10.24 7.80
C GLN A 92 -16.54 -9.26 6.97
N ASN A 93 -16.04 -8.92 5.78
CA ASN A 93 -16.88 -8.24 4.80
C ASN A 93 -17.85 -9.28 4.19
N SER A 94 -19.12 -9.15 4.52
CA SER A 94 -20.19 -10.00 3.99
C SER A 94 -20.90 -9.41 2.77
N SER A 95 -20.55 -8.17 2.39
CA SER A 95 -21.08 -7.54 1.18
C SER A 95 -20.30 -7.96 -0.07
N SER A 96 -20.97 -7.89 -1.22
CA SER A 96 -20.28 -8.05 -2.50
C SER A 96 -19.28 -6.91 -2.69
N GLU A 97 -18.14 -7.21 -3.28
CA GLU A 97 -17.19 -6.18 -3.70
C GLU A 97 -17.85 -5.24 -4.71
N VAL A 98 -17.71 -3.93 -4.49
CA VAL A 98 -18.28 -2.90 -5.36
C VAL A 98 -17.12 -2.08 -5.94
N GLY A 99 -17.07 -1.99 -7.28
CA GLY A 99 -16.07 -1.21 -8.00
C GLY A 99 -14.83 -2.01 -8.42
N ASN A 100 -13.94 -1.35 -9.15
CA ASN A 100 -12.75 -1.95 -9.76
C ASN A 100 -11.47 -1.70 -8.96
N GLY A 101 -11.58 -1.32 -7.69
CA GLY A 101 -10.43 -0.88 -6.89
C GLY A 101 -9.94 0.53 -7.25
N VAL A 102 -8.82 0.91 -6.66
CA VAL A 102 -8.17 2.21 -6.87
C VAL A 102 -6.84 1.98 -7.57
N ILE A 103 -6.63 2.66 -8.71
CA ILE A 103 -5.35 2.69 -9.42
C ILE A 103 -4.74 4.08 -9.21
N ILE A 104 -3.49 4.13 -8.75
CA ILE A 104 -2.73 5.37 -8.59
C ILE A 104 -1.56 5.34 -9.57
N GLY A 105 -1.43 6.39 -10.39
CA GLY A 105 -0.32 6.56 -11.32
C GLY A 105 -0.61 6.17 -12.76
N SER A 106 -1.73 5.50 -13.05
CA SER A 106 -2.20 5.19 -14.41
C SER A 106 -3.72 5.23 -14.48
N ASN A 107 -4.26 5.34 -15.69
CA ASN A 107 -5.71 5.21 -15.95
C ASN A 107 -6.16 3.74 -15.99
N THR A 108 -5.25 2.80 -16.24
CA THR A 108 -5.53 1.37 -16.36
C THR A 108 -4.40 0.54 -15.78
N SER A 109 -4.71 -0.68 -15.34
CA SER A 109 -3.74 -1.70 -14.95
C SER A 109 -4.19 -3.07 -15.42
N SER A 110 -3.25 -3.95 -15.69
CA SER A 110 -3.50 -5.38 -15.89
C SER A 110 -3.52 -6.16 -14.58
N ALA A 111 -3.07 -5.55 -13.48
CA ALA A 111 -3.10 -6.14 -12.15
C ALA A 111 -4.47 -5.98 -11.49
N ASN A 112 -4.94 -7.03 -10.81
CA ASN A 112 -6.13 -7.00 -9.99
C ASN A 112 -5.78 -6.75 -8.52
N GLY A 113 -6.39 -5.71 -7.92
CA GLY A 113 -6.18 -5.37 -6.51
C GLY A 113 -7.13 -4.26 -6.05
N VAL A 114 -7.37 -4.19 -4.74
CA VAL A 114 -8.16 -3.10 -4.14
C VAL A 114 -7.43 -1.77 -4.26
N LEU A 115 -6.10 -1.80 -4.18
CA LEU A 115 -5.21 -0.68 -4.45
C LEU A 115 -4.08 -1.17 -5.34
N VAL A 116 -3.92 -0.55 -6.51
CA VAL A 116 -2.85 -0.84 -7.47
C VAL A 116 -2.03 0.43 -7.68
N LEU A 117 -0.71 0.31 -7.57
CA LEU A 117 0.23 1.40 -7.78
C LEU A 117 0.97 1.17 -9.10
N GLU A 118 0.66 1.98 -10.11
CA GLU A 118 1.26 1.90 -11.44
C GLU A 118 2.22 3.07 -11.65
N ALA A 119 3.51 2.79 -11.67
CA ALA A 119 4.52 3.80 -11.95
C ALA A 119 5.76 3.17 -12.57
N THR A 120 6.44 3.92 -13.44
CA THR A 120 7.69 3.50 -14.07
C THR A 120 8.93 3.85 -13.24
N ASP A 121 8.83 4.87 -12.39
CA ASP A 121 9.96 5.49 -11.67
C ASP A 121 9.65 5.87 -10.21
N LYS A 122 8.46 5.51 -9.70
CA LYS A 122 8.02 5.83 -8.34
C LYS A 122 7.63 4.57 -7.58
N ALA A 123 7.80 4.57 -6.27
CA ALA A 123 7.53 3.43 -5.41
C ALA A 123 6.57 3.78 -4.26
N LEU A 124 5.99 2.75 -3.65
CA LEU A 124 5.31 2.87 -2.36
C LEU A 124 6.35 3.12 -1.27
N VAL A 125 6.16 4.20 -0.52
CA VAL A 125 6.87 4.41 0.75
C VAL A 125 5.91 4.02 1.88
N LEU A 126 6.21 2.92 2.58
CA LEU A 126 5.40 2.47 3.70
C LEU A 126 5.40 3.50 4.85
N PRO A 127 4.32 3.54 5.67
CA PRO A 127 4.33 4.30 6.93
C PRO A 127 5.55 3.94 7.76
N ARG A 128 6.31 4.94 8.20
CA ARG A 128 7.57 4.77 8.92
C ARG A 128 7.33 4.91 10.42
N ILE A 129 7.44 3.81 11.14
CA ILE A 129 7.19 3.72 12.58
C ILE A 129 8.46 3.18 13.26
N ALA A 130 8.95 3.88 14.26
CA ALA A 130 10.05 3.36 15.08
C ALA A 130 9.52 2.32 16.07
N SER A 131 10.12 1.13 16.10
CA SER A 131 9.78 0.07 17.05
C SER A 131 8.26 -0.17 17.15
N PRO A 132 7.59 -0.62 16.07
CA PRO A 132 6.12 -0.74 16.02
C PRO A 132 5.57 -1.63 17.13
N GLN A 133 6.33 -2.64 17.58
CA GLN A 133 5.96 -3.52 18.69
C GLN A 133 5.79 -2.78 20.04
N THR A 134 6.38 -1.59 20.15
CA THR A 134 6.31 -0.77 21.38
C THR A 134 5.37 0.42 21.20
N ASN A 135 5.43 1.07 20.01
CA ASN A 135 4.79 2.36 19.79
C ASN A 135 3.36 2.25 19.22
N VAL A 136 2.99 1.13 18.61
CA VAL A 136 1.62 0.88 18.15
C VAL A 136 0.84 0.15 19.25
N ARG A 137 -0.05 0.87 19.93
CA ARG A 137 -0.76 0.35 21.12
C ARG A 137 -1.81 -0.71 20.80
N SER A 138 -2.47 -0.64 19.66
CA SER A 138 -3.53 -1.57 19.27
C SER A 138 -3.43 -1.89 17.79
N PRO A 139 -2.39 -2.65 17.38
CA PRO A 139 -2.23 -2.99 15.99
C PRO A 139 -3.40 -3.89 15.51
N TYR A 140 -3.84 -3.66 14.28
CA TYR A 140 -4.84 -4.50 13.63
C TYR A 140 -4.16 -5.61 12.84
N PRO A 141 -4.68 -6.86 12.84
CA PRO A 141 -4.12 -7.96 12.05
C PRO A 141 -4.01 -7.57 10.56
N GLY A 142 -2.85 -7.82 9.95
CA GLY A 142 -2.54 -7.38 8.60
C GLY A 142 -2.00 -5.96 8.48
N MET A 143 -1.71 -5.28 9.59
CA MET A 143 -1.02 -4.00 9.55
C MET A 143 0.41 -4.18 9.03
N ILE A 144 0.79 -3.38 8.01
CA ILE A 144 2.15 -3.32 7.46
C ILE A 144 2.74 -1.92 7.62
N CYS A 145 4.01 -1.84 7.96
CA CYS A 145 4.78 -0.60 8.06
C CYS A 145 6.28 -0.87 7.83
N TYR A 146 7.08 0.19 7.76
CA TYR A 146 8.54 0.12 7.81
C TYR A 146 9.03 0.50 9.20
N ASP A 147 9.71 -0.42 9.89
CA ASP A 147 10.35 -0.15 11.17
C ASP A 147 11.67 0.58 10.95
N THR A 148 11.73 1.84 11.38
CA THR A 148 12.94 2.66 11.24
C THR A 148 14.05 2.25 12.20
N THR A 149 13.74 1.51 13.26
CA THR A 149 14.72 1.01 14.25
C THR A 149 15.42 -0.23 13.72
N SER A 150 14.69 -1.26 13.33
CA SER A 150 15.27 -2.50 12.79
C SER A 150 15.62 -2.41 11.31
N LYS A 151 15.18 -1.33 10.60
CA LYS A 151 15.37 -1.09 9.16
C LYS A 151 14.77 -2.23 8.32
N SER A 152 13.58 -2.68 8.67
CA SER A 152 12.89 -3.81 8.05
C SER A 152 11.42 -3.51 7.81
N VAL A 153 10.81 -4.25 6.89
CA VAL A 153 9.34 -4.28 6.76
C VAL A 153 8.78 -5.06 7.95
N ALA A 154 7.80 -4.49 8.64
CA ALA A 154 7.13 -5.13 9.76
C ALA A 154 5.67 -5.41 9.41
N VAL A 155 5.19 -6.62 9.68
CA VAL A 155 3.79 -7.02 9.52
C VAL A 155 3.27 -7.60 10.83
N PHE A 156 2.04 -7.22 11.21
CA PHE A 156 1.37 -7.72 12.40
C PHE A 156 0.39 -8.83 12.04
N ASP A 157 0.57 -10.02 12.62
CA ASP A 157 -0.26 -11.19 12.35
C ASP A 157 -1.47 -11.35 13.29
N GLY A 158 -1.67 -10.39 14.19
CA GLY A 158 -2.70 -10.44 15.22
C GLY A 158 -2.20 -10.88 16.60
N LYS A 159 -0.99 -11.45 16.66
CA LYS A 159 -0.31 -11.84 17.91
C LYS A 159 1.00 -11.09 18.09
N VAL A 160 1.86 -11.11 17.06
CA VAL A 160 3.20 -10.54 17.10
C VAL A 160 3.55 -9.79 15.82
N TRP A 161 4.54 -8.91 15.92
CA TRP A 161 5.16 -8.29 14.76
C TRP A 161 6.21 -9.22 14.16
N ASN A 162 6.14 -9.44 12.86
CA ASN A 162 7.10 -10.20 12.07
C ASN A 162 7.93 -9.23 11.22
N PHE A 163 9.24 -9.41 11.17
CA PHE A 163 10.16 -8.47 10.53
C PHE A 163 10.87 -9.13 9.34
N TRP A 164 10.81 -8.44 8.19
CA TRP A 164 11.42 -8.87 6.93
C TRP A 164 12.54 -7.92 6.52
N ARG A 165 13.70 -8.47 6.22
CA ARG A 165 14.90 -7.76 5.72
C ARG A 165 15.28 -8.23 4.34
#